data_6d11f5ad650572da61f48001f12dbfbf
#
_entry.id   6d11f5ad650572da61f48001f12dbfbf
#
_cell.length_a   1.000
_cell.length_b   1.000
_cell.length_c   1.000
_cell.angle_alpha   90.00
_cell.angle_beta   90.00
_cell.angle_gamma   90.00
#
_symmetry.space_group_name_H-M   'P 1'
#
loop_
_entity.id
_entity.type
_entity.pdbx_description
1 polymer ?
#
loop_
_entity_poly.entity_id
_entity_poly.type
_entity_poly.pdbx_seq_one_letter_code
_entity_poly.pdbx_strand_id
1 'polypeptide(L)'
;MSRRATVVGVGLIGGSIGLALRERGWHISGVDTDNDCLNRALELGTIDSIGWDAEAEIIFVATPVSTVASLVKEALVSSPSAVVTDAGSVKNPIVQEIRDQRFIGGHPMAGSEQEGVDGASATMFANANWVLTPTELTGDKEFAIVREVVTSLGAEVVTLSPERHDALVATVSHVPHLTAATLMGLASTQSEEHYAVLRLAAG
;
A
#
# COMPACT_ATOMS: atom_id res chain seq x y z
N MET A 1 -18.48 -19.99 -2.23
CA MET A 1 -17.85 -19.40 -1.04
C MET A 1 -17.37 -18.02 -1.41
N SER A 2 -17.40 -17.06 -0.50
CA SER A 2 -16.83 -15.72 -0.73
C SER A 2 -15.32 -15.82 -0.84
N ARG A 3 -14.69 -15.06 -1.76
CA ARG A 3 -13.22 -14.92 -1.81
C ARG A 3 -12.72 -14.25 -0.53
N ARG A 4 -11.51 -14.54 -0.12
CA ARG A 4 -10.98 -14.12 1.18
C ARG A 4 -9.62 -13.42 1.03
N ALA A 5 -9.45 -12.31 1.72
CA ALA A 5 -8.17 -11.59 1.74
C ALA A 5 -7.82 -11.14 3.16
N THR A 6 -6.53 -11.01 3.43
CA THR A 6 -6.03 -10.37 4.65
C THR A 6 -5.35 -9.05 4.30
N VAL A 7 -5.63 -8.01 5.06
CA VAL A 7 -4.95 -6.72 4.98
C VAL A 7 -4.13 -6.52 6.26
N VAL A 8 -2.82 -6.36 6.10
CA VAL A 8 -1.88 -6.09 7.19
C VAL A 8 -1.52 -4.61 7.15
N GLY A 9 -1.86 -3.87 8.21
CA GLY A 9 -1.87 -2.41 8.23
C GLY A 9 -3.19 -1.86 7.70
N VAL A 10 -4.16 -1.60 8.60
CA VAL A 10 -5.52 -1.16 8.24
C VAL A 10 -5.68 0.37 8.24
N GLY A 11 -4.60 1.11 7.94
CA GLY A 11 -4.63 2.55 7.77
C GLY A 11 -5.30 3.00 6.46
N LEU A 12 -4.90 4.16 5.93
CA LEU A 12 -5.47 4.75 4.71
C LEU A 12 -5.46 3.78 3.52
N ILE A 13 -4.29 3.25 3.16
CA ILE A 13 -4.13 2.37 1.98
C ILE A 13 -4.76 1.00 2.23
N GLY A 14 -4.46 0.37 3.37
CA GLY A 14 -5.01 -0.94 3.69
C GLY A 14 -6.52 -0.91 3.88
N GLY A 15 -7.07 0.09 4.56
CA GLY A 15 -8.51 0.31 4.68
C GLY A 15 -9.19 0.50 3.33
N SER A 16 -8.54 1.26 2.42
CA SER A 16 -9.07 1.45 1.06
C SER A 16 -9.08 0.15 0.25
N ILE A 17 -8.05 -0.70 0.38
CA ILE A 17 -8.02 -2.04 -0.22
C ILE A 17 -9.18 -2.87 0.34
N GLY A 18 -9.36 -2.86 1.66
CA GLY A 18 -10.43 -3.59 2.33
C GLY A 18 -11.81 -3.17 1.82
N LEU A 19 -12.12 -1.87 1.80
CA LEU A 19 -13.39 -1.34 1.27
C LEU A 19 -13.61 -1.76 -0.19
N ALA A 20 -12.62 -1.57 -1.04
CA ALA A 20 -12.72 -1.86 -2.46
C ALA A 20 -12.96 -3.35 -2.74
N LEU A 21 -12.35 -4.26 -1.98
CA LEU A 21 -12.56 -5.70 -2.08
C LEU A 21 -13.92 -6.12 -1.51
N ARG A 22 -14.36 -5.53 -0.40
CA ARG A 22 -15.68 -5.82 0.19
C ARG A 22 -16.83 -5.45 -0.75
N GLU A 23 -16.74 -4.32 -1.46
CA GLU A 23 -17.72 -3.97 -2.50
C GLU A 23 -17.82 -5.03 -3.61
N ARG A 24 -16.78 -5.87 -3.75
CA ARG A 24 -16.72 -7.00 -4.71
C ARG A 24 -17.10 -8.34 -4.08
N GLY A 25 -17.61 -8.31 -2.86
CA GLY A 25 -18.10 -9.50 -2.14
C GLY A 25 -17.01 -10.34 -1.48
N TRP A 26 -15.81 -9.78 -1.26
CA TRP A 26 -14.75 -10.46 -0.52
C TRP A 26 -15.00 -10.38 0.98
N HIS A 27 -14.54 -11.40 1.72
CA HIS A 27 -14.39 -11.35 3.16
C HIS A 27 -12.98 -10.88 3.50
N ILE A 28 -12.87 -9.83 4.31
CA ILE A 28 -11.59 -9.18 4.64
C ILE A 28 -11.27 -9.37 6.11
N SER A 29 -10.12 -9.97 6.41
CA SER A 29 -9.53 -9.93 7.73
C SER A 29 -8.46 -8.84 7.82
N GLY A 30 -8.37 -8.19 8.99
CA GLY A 30 -7.40 -7.13 9.25
C GLY A 30 -6.39 -7.52 10.32
N VAL A 31 -5.13 -7.18 10.10
CA VAL A 31 -4.04 -7.32 11.07
C VAL A 31 -3.37 -5.96 11.24
N ASP A 32 -3.25 -5.51 12.47
CA ASP A 32 -2.53 -4.29 12.83
C ASP A 32 -1.98 -4.41 14.26
N THR A 33 -1.00 -3.60 14.60
CA THR A 33 -0.48 -3.51 15.97
C THR A 33 -1.32 -2.59 16.85
N ASP A 34 -2.13 -1.72 16.24
CA ASP A 34 -3.02 -0.78 16.91
C ASP A 34 -4.45 -1.35 16.96
N ASN A 35 -4.87 -1.76 18.15
CA ASN A 35 -6.21 -2.29 18.39
C ASN A 35 -7.33 -1.24 18.18
N ASP A 36 -7.07 0.04 18.43
CA ASP A 36 -8.05 1.10 18.22
C ASP A 36 -8.29 1.29 16.71
N CYS A 37 -7.21 1.21 15.92
CA CYS A 37 -7.30 1.22 14.46
C CYS A 37 -8.08 0.00 13.92
N LEU A 38 -7.85 -1.21 14.46
CA LEU A 38 -8.59 -2.42 14.10
C LEU A 38 -10.09 -2.30 14.44
N ASN A 39 -10.42 -1.83 15.63
CA ASN A 39 -11.80 -1.63 16.04
C ASN A 39 -12.49 -0.58 15.15
N ARG A 40 -11.78 0.50 14.83
CA ARG A 40 -12.30 1.54 13.94
C ARG A 40 -12.50 1.01 12.51
N ALA A 41 -11.61 0.15 12.03
CA ALA A 41 -11.72 -0.51 10.74
C ALA A 41 -12.97 -1.43 10.66
N LEU A 42 -13.29 -2.15 11.74
CA LEU A 42 -14.54 -2.93 11.84
C LEU A 42 -15.78 -2.03 11.80
N GLU A 43 -15.79 -0.94 12.59
CA GLU A 43 -16.91 0.00 12.62
C GLU A 43 -17.19 0.64 11.27
N LEU A 44 -16.13 1.05 10.56
CA LEU A 44 -16.21 1.65 9.23
C LEU A 44 -16.50 0.62 8.13
N GLY A 45 -16.42 -0.66 8.48
CA GLY A 45 -16.63 -1.73 7.52
C GLY A 45 -15.51 -1.83 6.48
N THR A 46 -14.27 -1.50 6.83
CA THR A 46 -13.11 -1.74 5.95
C THR A 46 -12.64 -3.19 6.05
N ILE A 47 -12.90 -3.86 7.18
CA ILE A 47 -12.64 -5.27 7.43
C ILE A 47 -13.88 -5.95 8.01
N ASP A 48 -13.95 -7.29 7.93
CA ASP A 48 -15.04 -8.12 8.48
C ASP A 48 -14.62 -8.81 9.79
N SER A 49 -13.32 -9.06 9.97
CA SER A 49 -12.77 -9.77 11.13
C SER A 49 -11.35 -9.29 11.44
N ILE A 50 -10.90 -9.54 12.67
CA ILE A 50 -9.54 -9.24 13.13
C ILE A 50 -8.70 -10.52 13.16
N GLY A 51 -7.46 -10.42 12.73
CA GLY A 51 -6.44 -11.47 12.78
C GLY A 51 -6.13 -12.08 11.43
N TRP A 52 -5.19 -13.03 11.43
CA TRP A 52 -4.78 -13.78 10.25
C TRP A 52 -5.89 -14.73 9.79
N ASP A 53 -6.10 -14.77 8.48
CA ASP A 53 -6.99 -15.73 7.85
C ASP A 53 -6.19 -16.79 7.09
N ALA A 54 -6.14 -18.01 7.61
CA ALA A 54 -5.42 -19.11 7.00
C ALA A 54 -5.99 -19.53 5.62
N GLU A 55 -7.24 -19.16 5.33
CA GLU A 55 -7.92 -19.44 4.05
C GLU A 55 -7.85 -18.25 3.09
N ALA A 56 -7.12 -17.20 3.42
CA ALA A 56 -6.93 -16.05 2.51
C ALA A 56 -6.31 -16.51 1.19
N GLU A 57 -6.85 -16.02 0.08
CA GLU A 57 -6.29 -16.21 -1.27
C GLU A 57 -5.16 -15.23 -1.55
N ILE A 58 -5.26 -14.02 -0.98
CA ILE A 58 -4.28 -12.94 -1.15
C ILE A 58 -4.12 -12.16 0.15
N ILE A 59 -2.89 -11.71 0.41
CA ILE A 59 -2.56 -10.86 1.53
C ILE A 59 -1.92 -9.56 1.01
N PHE A 60 -2.42 -8.43 1.47
CA PHE A 60 -1.84 -7.12 1.21
C PHE A 60 -1.13 -6.60 2.45
N VAL A 61 0.17 -6.31 2.35
CA VAL A 61 0.94 -5.68 3.44
C VAL A 61 1.05 -4.17 3.15
N ALA A 62 0.26 -3.39 3.88
CA ALA A 62 0.13 -1.93 3.72
C ALA A 62 0.64 -1.17 4.95
N THR A 63 1.82 -1.54 5.43
CA THR A 63 2.49 -0.97 6.60
C THR A 63 3.68 -0.08 6.18
N PRO A 64 4.28 0.68 7.12
CA PRO A 64 5.49 1.43 6.84
C PRO A 64 6.60 0.55 6.24
N VAL A 65 7.35 1.09 5.28
CA VAL A 65 8.36 0.35 4.49
C VAL A 65 9.33 -0.46 5.36
N SER A 66 9.71 0.07 6.53
CA SER A 66 10.64 -0.58 7.46
C SER A 66 10.13 -1.91 8.04
N THR A 67 8.84 -2.15 8.03
CA THR A 67 8.21 -3.37 8.59
C THR A 67 7.70 -4.33 7.52
N VAL A 68 7.65 -3.91 6.26
CA VAL A 68 7.07 -4.73 5.17
C VAL A 68 7.73 -6.09 5.06
N ALA A 69 9.06 -6.15 5.00
CA ALA A 69 9.76 -7.42 4.79
C ALA A 69 9.49 -8.45 5.89
N SER A 70 9.46 -8.03 7.16
CA SER A 70 9.15 -8.92 8.29
C SER A 70 7.71 -9.41 8.25
N LEU A 71 6.76 -8.52 7.94
CA LEU A 71 5.34 -8.86 7.88
C LEU A 71 4.98 -9.71 6.66
N VAL A 72 5.67 -9.53 5.53
CA VAL A 72 5.55 -10.44 4.38
C VAL A 72 5.98 -11.87 4.76
N LYS A 73 7.11 -12.02 5.48
CA LYS A 73 7.56 -13.34 5.96
C LYS A 73 6.55 -13.97 6.91
N GLU A 74 5.97 -13.19 7.81
CA GLU A 74 4.91 -13.66 8.72
C GLU A 74 3.66 -14.07 7.95
N ALA A 75 3.23 -13.27 6.97
CA ALA A 75 2.09 -13.56 6.11
C ALA A 75 2.24 -14.88 5.35
N LEU A 76 3.43 -15.14 4.77
CA LEU A 76 3.75 -16.37 4.05
C LEU A 76 3.67 -17.63 4.93
N VAL A 77 3.90 -17.47 6.24
CA VAL A 77 3.76 -18.56 7.24
C VAL A 77 2.32 -18.71 7.71
N SER A 78 1.64 -17.60 8.00
CA SER A 78 0.28 -17.58 8.57
C SER A 78 -0.77 -18.10 7.59
N SER A 79 -0.56 -17.91 6.27
CA SER A 79 -1.47 -18.36 5.21
C SER A 79 -0.66 -19.04 4.09
N PRO A 80 -0.35 -20.34 4.23
CA PRO A 80 0.59 -21.04 3.35
C PRO A 80 0.15 -21.13 1.88
N SER A 81 -1.14 -20.99 1.58
CA SER A 81 -1.68 -21.01 0.22
C SER A 81 -1.88 -19.62 -0.39
N ALA A 82 -1.78 -18.57 0.40
CA ALA A 82 -1.99 -17.21 -0.06
C ALA A 82 -0.85 -16.70 -0.95
N VAL A 83 -1.22 -15.85 -1.91
CA VAL A 83 -0.27 -14.95 -2.58
C VAL A 83 -0.12 -13.69 -1.75
N VAL A 84 1.09 -13.15 -1.65
CA VAL A 84 1.37 -11.98 -0.83
C VAL A 84 1.88 -10.83 -1.71
N THR A 85 1.34 -9.65 -1.52
CA THR A 85 1.84 -8.40 -2.13
C THR A 85 1.92 -7.30 -1.08
N ASP A 86 2.71 -6.29 -1.34
CA ASP A 86 2.78 -5.12 -0.47
C ASP A 86 2.29 -3.85 -1.19
N ALA A 87 2.16 -2.76 -0.43
CA ALA A 87 1.79 -1.45 -0.92
C ALA A 87 2.87 -0.38 -0.62
N GLY A 88 4.07 -0.78 -0.26
CA GLY A 88 5.15 0.12 0.12
C GLY A 88 5.71 0.93 -1.05
N SER A 89 6.26 2.10 -0.76
CA SER A 89 6.79 3.03 -1.77
C SER A 89 8.21 2.68 -2.28
N VAL A 90 8.89 1.69 -1.68
CA VAL A 90 10.22 1.21 -2.08
C VAL A 90 10.15 -0.29 -2.31
N LYS A 91 10.77 -0.79 -3.38
CA LYS A 91 10.65 -2.20 -3.79
C LYS A 91 11.95 -3.00 -3.69
N ASN A 92 13.06 -2.47 -4.19
CA ASN A 92 14.27 -3.25 -4.35
C ASN A 92 14.79 -3.91 -3.04
N PRO A 93 14.96 -3.19 -1.91
CA PRO A 93 15.39 -3.81 -0.67
C PRO A 93 14.45 -4.91 -0.17
N ILE A 94 13.12 -4.69 -0.28
CA ILE A 94 12.10 -5.62 0.17
C ILE A 94 12.17 -6.91 -0.64
N VAL A 95 12.19 -6.79 -1.97
CA VAL A 95 12.16 -7.95 -2.88
C VAL A 95 13.46 -8.78 -2.78
N GLN A 96 14.60 -8.14 -2.53
CA GLN A 96 15.87 -8.85 -2.32
C GLN A 96 15.87 -9.68 -1.01
N GLU A 97 15.13 -9.25 -0.01
CA GLU A 97 15.03 -9.93 1.29
C GLU A 97 14.05 -11.12 1.27
N ILE A 98 13.06 -11.11 0.36
CA ILE A 98 12.01 -12.13 0.26
C ILE A 98 12.31 -13.07 -0.90
N ARG A 99 12.54 -14.35 -0.60
CA ARG A 99 12.80 -15.40 -1.61
C ARG A 99 11.67 -16.44 -1.60
N ASP A 100 10.49 -16.02 -2.02
CA ASP A 100 9.31 -16.90 -2.14
C ASP A 100 8.54 -16.53 -3.42
N GLN A 101 8.19 -17.54 -4.23
CA GLN A 101 7.48 -17.35 -5.50
C GLN A 101 6.09 -16.71 -5.32
N ARG A 102 5.51 -16.78 -4.12
CA ARG A 102 4.20 -16.24 -3.78
C ARG A 102 4.24 -14.75 -3.45
N PHE A 103 5.43 -14.15 -3.31
CA PHE A 103 5.56 -12.72 -3.04
C PHE A 103 5.76 -11.92 -4.32
N ILE A 104 4.93 -10.94 -4.55
CA ILE A 104 5.04 -9.97 -5.63
C ILE A 104 5.07 -8.57 -5.03
N GLY A 105 6.15 -7.84 -5.18
CA GLY A 105 6.23 -6.46 -4.73
C GLY A 105 5.22 -5.59 -5.46
N GLY A 106 4.50 -4.76 -4.70
CA GLY A 106 3.46 -3.87 -5.21
C GLY A 106 3.61 -2.45 -4.67
N HIS A 107 3.16 -1.46 -5.46
CA HIS A 107 3.10 -0.07 -5.05
C HIS A 107 1.96 0.65 -5.75
N PRO A 108 0.83 0.93 -5.07
CA PRO A 108 -0.20 1.80 -5.60
C PRO A 108 0.31 3.24 -5.64
N MET A 109 0.33 3.85 -6.84
CA MET A 109 0.63 5.27 -7.01
C MET A 109 -0.63 6.09 -6.69
N ALA A 110 -1.12 5.94 -5.47
CA ALA A 110 -2.35 6.52 -4.96
C ALA A 110 -2.18 6.94 -3.50
N GLY A 111 -2.94 7.91 -3.07
CA GLY A 111 -2.95 8.43 -1.71
C GLY A 111 -3.81 9.68 -1.62
N SER A 112 -3.95 10.20 -0.41
CA SER A 112 -4.60 11.48 -0.15
C SER A 112 -3.88 12.18 1.00
N GLU A 113 -4.25 13.42 1.26
CA GLU A 113 -3.82 14.19 2.42
C GLU A 113 -4.46 13.72 3.74
N GLN A 114 -5.41 12.79 3.66
CA GLN A 114 -6.04 12.20 4.84
C GLN A 114 -5.17 11.11 5.45
N GLU A 115 -5.32 10.89 6.75
CA GLU A 115 -4.55 9.92 7.50
C GLU A 115 -5.48 8.86 8.13
N GLY A 116 -4.90 7.68 8.38
CA GLY A 116 -5.58 6.60 9.08
C GLY A 116 -6.73 5.97 8.29
N VAL A 117 -7.47 5.10 8.95
CA VAL A 117 -8.57 4.35 8.36
C VAL A 117 -9.79 5.23 8.04
N ASP A 118 -9.97 6.35 8.73
CA ASP A 118 -11.06 7.30 8.48
C ASP A 118 -10.95 7.98 7.12
N GLY A 119 -9.75 8.06 6.55
CA GLY A 119 -9.51 8.56 5.19
C GLY A 119 -9.69 7.50 4.09
N ALA A 120 -9.99 6.26 4.44
CA ALA A 120 -10.08 5.17 3.48
C ALA A 120 -11.24 5.34 2.48
N SER A 121 -11.00 4.98 1.23
CA SER A 121 -11.99 5.08 0.15
C SER A 121 -11.94 3.88 -0.77
N ALA A 122 -13.09 3.29 -1.08
CA ALA A 122 -13.20 2.18 -2.03
C ALA A 122 -12.77 2.54 -3.46
N THR A 123 -12.77 3.82 -3.80
CA THR A 123 -12.41 4.33 -5.13
C THR A 123 -10.99 4.88 -5.21
N MET A 124 -10.19 4.74 -4.15
CA MET A 124 -8.83 5.30 -4.06
C MET A 124 -7.91 4.87 -5.22
N PHE A 125 -8.11 3.67 -5.73
CA PHE A 125 -7.26 3.10 -6.78
C PHE A 125 -7.84 3.25 -8.18
N ALA A 126 -9.03 3.85 -8.33
CA ALA A 126 -9.67 4.02 -9.62
C ALA A 126 -8.83 4.92 -10.53
N ASN A 127 -8.41 4.38 -11.69
CA ASN A 127 -7.50 5.01 -12.66
C ASN A 127 -6.10 5.35 -12.12
N ALA A 128 -5.73 4.85 -10.95
CA ALA A 128 -4.37 4.98 -10.43
C ALA A 128 -3.45 3.92 -11.05
N ASN A 129 -2.18 4.24 -11.25
CA ASN A 129 -1.20 3.24 -11.61
C ASN A 129 -0.86 2.40 -10.37
N TRP A 130 -0.85 1.08 -10.53
CA TRP A 130 -0.32 0.16 -9.52
C TRP A 130 0.87 -0.57 -10.10
N VAL A 131 2.05 -0.28 -9.57
CA VAL A 131 3.27 -0.93 -10.04
C VAL A 131 3.40 -2.29 -9.37
N LEU A 132 3.62 -3.34 -10.17
CA LEU A 132 4.01 -4.67 -9.70
C LEU A 132 5.45 -4.95 -10.12
N THR A 133 6.24 -5.50 -9.19
CA THR A 133 7.66 -5.75 -9.41
C THR A 133 7.99 -7.25 -9.29
N PRO A 134 7.61 -8.07 -10.31
CA PRO A 134 7.99 -9.47 -10.34
C PRO A 134 9.51 -9.63 -10.46
N THR A 135 10.00 -10.75 -9.95
CA THR A 135 11.39 -11.21 -10.07
C THR A 135 11.46 -12.53 -10.81
N GLU A 136 12.67 -13.04 -11.06
CA GLU A 136 12.88 -14.38 -11.63
C GLU A 136 12.30 -15.50 -10.75
N LEU A 137 12.08 -15.26 -9.45
CA LEU A 137 11.49 -16.21 -8.52
C LEU A 137 9.96 -16.18 -8.52
N THR A 138 9.36 -15.12 -9.04
CA THR A 138 7.90 -14.93 -9.03
C THR A 138 7.20 -16.00 -9.84
N GLY A 139 6.21 -16.70 -9.25
CA GLY A 139 5.39 -17.65 -9.96
C GLY A 139 4.42 -16.96 -10.92
N ASP A 140 4.28 -17.49 -12.13
CA ASP A 140 3.37 -16.91 -13.16
C ASP A 140 1.92 -16.90 -12.68
N LYS A 141 1.49 -17.96 -12.00
CA LYS A 141 0.15 -18.08 -11.43
C LYS A 141 -0.08 -17.04 -10.33
N GLU A 142 0.89 -16.89 -9.45
CA GLU A 142 0.86 -15.97 -8.34
C GLU A 142 0.82 -14.52 -8.84
N PHE A 143 1.62 -14.20 -9.83
CA PHE A 143 1.59 -12.89 -10.49
C PHE A 143 0.24 -12.61 -11.14
N ALA A 144 -0.34 -13.60 -11.83
CA ALA A 144 -1.66 -13.46 -12.47
C ALA A 144 -2.77 -13.16 -11.45
N ILE A 145 -2.72 -13.81 -10.27
CA ILE A 145 -3.69 -13.57 -9.19
C ILE A 145 -3.58 -12.13 -8.68
N VAL A 146 -2.37 -11.66 -8.34
CA VAL A 146 -2.18 -10.29 -7.84
C VAL A 146 -2.63 -9.27 -8.89
N ARG A 147 -2.23 -9.47 -10.16
CA ARG A 147 -2.64 -8.60 -11.27
C ARG A 147 -4.16 -8.54 -11.44
N GLU A 148 -4.85 -9.69 -11.42
CA GLU A 148 -6.31 -9.78 -11.51
C GLU A 148 -6.97 -8.98 -10.39
N VAL A 149 -6.55 -9.23 -9.13
CA VAL A 149 -7.14 -8.57 -7.98
C VAL A 149 -6.91 -7.07 -8.03
N VAL A 150 -5.68 -6.61 -8.25
CA VAL A 150 -5.35 -5.18 -8.35
C VAL A 150 -6.12 -4.49 -9.48
N THR A 151 -6.22 -5.12 -10.66
CA THR A 151 -7.02 -4.59 -11.77
C THR A 151 -8.50 -4.49 -11.38
N SER A 152 -9.01 -5.46 -10.61
CA SER A 152 -10.38 -5.41 -10.14
C SER A 152 -10.68 -4.21 -9.23
N LEU A 153 -9.67 -3.65 -8.55
CA LEU A 153 -9.80 -2.43 -7.75
C LEU A 153 -9.94 -1.15 -8.60
N GLY A 154 -9.84 -1.26 -9.92
CA GLY A 154 -9.91 -0.15 -10.87
C GLY A 154 -8.54 0.47 -11.19
N ALA A 155 -7.45 -0.14 -10.74
CA ALA A 155 -6.10 0.32 -11.02
C ALA A 155 -5.59 -0.15 -12.38
N GLU A 156 -4.71 0.65 -13.00
CA GLU A 156 -3.92 0.27 -14.17
C GLU A 156 -2.61 -0.36 -13.71
N VAL A 157 -2.38 -1.62 -14.09
CA VAL A 157 -1.18 -2.36 -13.68
C VAL A 157 0.00 -2.04 -14.60
N VAL A 158 1.08 -1.55 -13.99
CA VAL A 158 2.38 -1.32 -14.64
C VAL A 158 3.39 -2.32 -14.08
N THR A 159 4.14 -3.01 -14.94
CA THR A 159 5.16 -3.98 -14.52
C THR A 159 6.56 -3.42 -14.76
N LEU A 160 7.37 -3.38 -13.70
CA LEU A 160 8.75 -2.90 -13.72
C LEU A 160 9.66 -3.86 -12.95
N SER A 161 10.99 -3.83 -13.21
CA SER A 161 11.91 -4.43 -12.24
C SER A 161 11.97 -3.59 -10.95
N PRO A 162 12.27 -4.21 -9.79
CA PRO A 162 12.36 -3.47 -8.51
C PRO A 162 13.29 -2.26 -8.57
N GLU A 163 14.46 -2.40 -9.20
CA GLU A 163 15.47 -1.35 -9.34
C GLU A 163 14.94 -0.20 -10.20
N ARG A 164 14.28 -0.54 -11.32
CA ARG A 164 13.72 0.46 -12.22
C ARG A 164 12.57 1.23 -11.57
N HIS A 165 11.74 0.54 -10.80
CA HIS A 165 10.69 1.15 -9.99
C HIS A 165 11.30 2.21 -9.07
N ASP A 166 12.27 1.83 -8.23
CA ASP A 166 12.84 2.72 -7.22
C ASP A 166 13.52 3.94 -7.86
N ALA A 167 14.25 3.74 -8.98
CA ALA A 167 14.87 4.84 -9.72
C ALA A 167 13.84 5.84 -10.29
N LEU A 168 12.73 5.34 -10.84
CA LEU A 168 11.67 6.19 -11.38
C LEU A 168 10.92 6.93 -10.28
N VAL A 169 10.52 6.23 -9.21
CA VAL A 169 9.80 6.84 -8.08
C VAL A 169 10.65 7.88 -7.36
N ALA A 170 11.96 7.63 -7.21
CA ALA A 170 12.89 8.65 -6.69
C ALA A 170 12.81 9.96 -7.50
N THR A 171 12.77 9.85 -8.82
CA THR A 171 12.76 11.02 -9.71
C THR A 171 11.41 11.74 -9.75
N VAL A 172 10.30 10.99 -9.89
CA VAL A 172 8.98 11.59 -10.15
C VAL A 172 8.20 11.91 -8.86
N SER A 173 8.58 11.35 -7.74
CA SER A 173 7.89 11.50 -6.45
C SER A 173 8.80 12.05 -5.37
N HIS A 174 9.91 11.36 -5.02
CA HIS A 174 10.72 11.73 -3.86
C HIS A 174 11.45 13.05 -4.05
N VAL A 175 12.07 13.31 -5.21
CA VAL A 175 12.77 14.56 -5.49
C VAL A 175 11.84 15.77 -5.46
N PRO A 176 10.67 15.78 -6.15
CA PRO A 176 9.70 16.85 -6.02
C PRO A 176 9.25 17.10 -4.58
N HIS A 177 8.97 16.04 -3.83
CA HIS A 177 8.53 16.14 -2.44
C HIS A 177 9.61 16.76 -1.54
N LEU A 178 10.86 16.30 -1.64
CA LEU A 178 12.00 16.87 -0.92
C LEU A 178 12.23 18.34 -1.30
N THR A 179 12.10 18.68 -2.58
CA THR A 179 12.23 20.05 -3.06
C THR A 179 11.16 20.94 -2.45
N ALA A 180 9.89 20.50 -2.49
CA ALA A 180 8.77 21.24 -1.89
C ALA A 180 8.96 21.41 -0.37
N ALA A 181 9.32 20.34 0.34
CA ALA A 181 9.59 20.39 1.78
C ALA A 181 10.74 21.36 2.12
N THR A 182 11.81 21.36 1.33
CA THR A 182 12.95 22.28 1.50
C THR A 182 12.51 23.73 1.28
N LEU A 183 11.75 24.01 0.21
CA LEU A 183 11.23 25.34 -0.07
C LEU A 183 10.31 25.85 1.04
N MET A 184 9.41 24.97 1.52
CA MET A 184 8.53 25.30 2.63
C MET A 184 9.30 25.56 3.94
N GLY A 185 10.35 24.79 4.22
CA GLY A 185 11.23 25.01 5.36
C GLY A 185 11.94 26.38 5.29
N LEU A 186 12.47 26.74 4.13
CA LEU A 186 13.08 28.06 3.90
C LEU A 186 12.07 29.20 4.04
N ALA A 187 10.88 29.05 3.45
CA ALA A 187 9.81 30.05 3.56
C ALA A 187 9.34 30.21 5.01
N SER A 188 9.22 29.13 5.77
CA SER A 188 8.86 29.17 7.19
C SER A 188 9.90 29.94 8.02
N THR A 189 11.19 29.65 7.82
CA THR A 189 12.28 30.35 8.51
C THR A 189 12.27 31.85 8.20
N GLN A 190 12.03 32.23 6.93
CA GLN A 190 11.94 33.62 6.54
C GLN A 190 10.65 34.32 6.98
N SER A 191 9.55 33.57 7.19
CA SER A 191 8.27 34.11 7.64
C SER A 191 8.28 34.51 9.11
N GLU A 192 9.15 33.93 9.93
CA GLU A 192 9.42 34.39 11.30
C GLU A 192 10.01 35.80 11.30
N GLU A 193 10.76 36.16 10.27
CA GLU A 193 11.36 37.52 10.10
C GLU A 193 10.47 38.45 9.26
N HIS A 194 9.69 37.90 8.30
CA HIS A 194 8.86 38.67 7.37
C HIS A 194 7.51 38.02 7.07
N TYR A 195 6.48 38.44 7.76
CA TYR A 195 5.09 37.96 7.61
C TYR A 195 4.54 37.98 6.16
N ALA A 196 5.15 38.77 5.28
CA ALA A 196 4.74 38.91 3.89
C ALA A 196 5.14 37.72 2.99
N VAL A 197 6.15 36.91 3.38
CA VAL A 197 6.71 35.88 2.50
C VAL A 197 5.68 34.80 2.16
N LEU A 198 4.92 34.30 3.15
CA LEU A 198 3.88 33.29 2.92
C LEU A 198 2.70 33.83 2.11
N ARG A 199 2.36 35.12 2.25
CA ARG A 199 1.27 35.76 1.47
C ARG A 199 1.65 35.97 0.01
N LEU A 200 2.93 36.14 -0.29
CA LEU A 200 3.44 36.30 -1.65
C LEU A 200 3.66 34.96 -2.37
N ALA A 201 3.87 33.88 -1.60
CA ALA A 201 4.02 32.53 -2.15
C ALA A 201 2.70 31.87 -2.57
N ALA A 202 1.55 32.42 -2.19
CA ALA A 202 0.21 31.89 -2.44
C ALA A 202 -0.49 32.57 -3.64
N GLY A 203 0.30 32.95 -4.66
CA GLY A 203 -0.19 33.54 -5.91
C GLY A 203 -0.71 32.51 -6.90
#